data_4e83d5ec691f91720b0f2b44b280a8fc
#
_entry.id   4e83d5ec691f91720b0f2b44b280a8fc
#
_cell.length_a   1.000
_cell.length_b   1.000
_cell.length_c   1.000
_cell.angle_alpha   90.00
_cell.angle_beta   90.00
_cell.angle_gamma   90.00
#
_symmetry.space_group_name_H-M   'P 1'
#
loop_
_entity.id
_entity.type
_entity.pdbx_description
1 polymer ?
#
loop_
_entity_poly.entity_id
_entity_poly.type
_entity_poly.pdbx_seq_one_letter_code
_entity_poly.pdbx_strand_id
1 'polypeptide(L)'
;MDGFEILMYMNRNHWIEDVPVIMISSEESENYIRKAFKFGVSDYISRPFDSKVVYQRVFNTIKLYAKQRRLISMVSDQMHEKEKNNQMMVEVLSQIMEFRNGESGLHVVHINTLTRLFLERLVENTDAYNLTPDDCYLISTASAFHDIGKVGIDESILNKPGKLTKEEFETMKEHTLIGASMLDKLEHYKDEKMIKIAYQICRWHHERYDGKGYPDGLIGEQIPIAAQVVSVADVYDALVSKRVYKDAYSHEQAMKMILNGECGAFNPLLMEVLVEIQDKIKEEIRYEA
;
A
#
# COMPACT_ATOMS: atom_id res chain seq x y z
N MET A 1 48.05 -3.74 6.54
CA MET A 1 46.83 -2.99 6.10
C MET A 1 47.06 -1.53 6.39
N ASP A 2 47.16 -0.69 5.37
CA ASP A 2 47.29 0.74 5.58
C ASP A 2 45.93 1.42 5.78
N GLY A 3 45.94 2.72 6.17
CA GLY A 3 44.69 3.44 6.45
C GLY A 3 43.75 3.50 5.24
N PHE A 4 44.25 3.55 4.01
CA PHE A 4 43.43 3.56 2.82
C PHE A 4 42.84 2.20 2.49
N GLU A 5 43.54 1.11 2.79
CA GLU A 5 43.00 -0.25 2.64
C GLU A 5 41.80 -0.45 3.59
N ILE A 6 41.88 0.09 4.82
CA ILE A 6 40.75 0.08 5.77
C ILE A 6 39.57 0.88 5.21
N LEU A 7 39.83 2.10 4.70
CA LEU A 7 38.77 2.92 4.10
C LEU A 7 38.14 2.27 2.88
N MET A 8 38.91 1.61 2.03
CA MET A 8 38.37 0.84 0.89
C MET A 8 37.48 -0.31 1.36
N TYR A 9 37.88 -1.00 2.42
CA TYR A 9 37.08 -2.07 3.00
C TYR A 9 35.77 -1.53 3.59
N MET A 10 35.84 -0.42 4.33
CA MET A 10 34.64 0.23 4.89
C MET A 10 33.69 0.73 3.79
N ASN A 11 34.22 1.29 2.70
CA ASN A 11 33.40 1.73 1.56
C ASN A 11 32.71 0.55 0.87
N ARG A 12 33.42 -0.57 0.65
CA ARG A 12 32.82 -1.78 0.04
C ARG A 12 31.66 -2.37 0.86
N ASN A 13 31.69 -2.18 2.18
CA ASN A 13 30.66 -2.66 3.08
C ASN A 13 29.67 -1.55 3.50
N HIS A 14 29.70 -0.38 2.89
CA HIS A 14 28.88 0.80 3.22
C HIS A 14 29.00 1.29 4.66
N TRP A 15 30.00 0.85 5.41
CA TRP A 15 30.17 1.26 6.82
C TRP A 15 30.58 2.71 7.00
N ILE A 16 31.20 3.31 5.98
CA ILE A 16 31.65 4.69 6.05
C ILE A 16 30.48 5.68 6.03
N GLU A 17 29.33 5.25 5.53
CA GLU A 17 28.07 6.03 5.55
C GLU A 17 27.51 6.09 6.98
N ASP A 18 27.75 5.03 7.76
CA ASP A 18 27.22 4.82 9.08
C ASP A 18 28.18 5.10 10.23
N VAL A 19 29.47 5.19 9.99
CA VAL A 19 30.49 5.37 11.02
C VAL A 19 31.43 6.51 10.64
N PRO A 20 31.50 7.60 11.43
CA PRO A 20 32.42 8.70 11.17
C PRO A 20 33.87 8.23 11.36
N VAL A 21 34.72 8.53 10.39
CA VAL A 21 36.13 8.16 10.40
C VAL A 21 37.00 9.40 10.46
N ILE A 22 37.92 9.44 11.43
CA ILE A 22 38.95 10.49 11.57
C ILE A 22 40.30 9.86 11.24
N MET A 23 40.98 10.34 10.22
CA MET A 23 42.31 9.90 9.85
C MET A 23 43.37 10.77 10.56
N ILE A 24 44.35 10.11 11.20
CA ILE A 24 45.48 10.81 11.83
C ILE A 24 46.77 10.34 11.17
N SER A 25 47.53 11.25 10.55
CA SER A 25 48.73 10.92 9.79
C SER A 25 49.81 12.00 9.94
N SER A 26 51.06 11.63 9.67
CA SER A 26 52.16 12.56 9.51
C SER A 26 52.32 13.06 8.06
N GLU A 27 51.56 12.54 7.13
CA GLU A 27 51.58 12.99 5.74
C GLU A 27 50.75 14.28 5.59
N GLU A 28 51.42 15.35 5.09
CA GLU A 28 50.82 16.70 4.97
C GLU A 28 50.58 17.08 3.48
N SER A 29 50.88 16.19 2.54
CA SER A 29 50.68 16.53 1.15
C SER A 29 49.20 16.73 0.85
N GLU A 30 48.89 17.80 0.11
CA GLU A 30 47.55 18.18 -0.27
C GLU A 30 46.81 17.03 -1.01
N ASN A 31 47.56 16.32 -1.84
CA ASN A 31 47.01 15.18 -2.58
C ASN A 31 46.60 14.01 -1.66
N TYR A 32 47.36 13.76 -0.61
CA TYR A 32 47.04 12.70 0.37
C TYR A 32 45.79 13.04 1.18
N ILE A 33 45.70 14.29 1.64
CA ILE A 33 44.54 14.81 2.37
C ILE A 33 43.28 14.76 1.50
N ARG A 34 43.36 15.27 0.25
CA ARG A 34 42.26 15.21 -0.71
C ARG A 34 41.81 13.77 -0.98
N LYS A 35 42.76 12.84 -1.09
CA LYS A 35 42.47 11.41 -1.26
C LYS A 35 41.69 10.86 -0.05
N ALA A 36 42.08 11.18 1.16
CA ALA A 36 41.40 10.75 2.39
C ALA A 36 39.93 11.20 2.39
N PHE A 37 39.66 12.49 2.14
CA PHE A 37 38.30 13.00 2.05
C PHE A 37 37.48 12.38 0.90
N LYS A 38 38.13 12.06 -0.23
CA LYS A 38 37.47 11.35 -1.35
C LYS A 38 37.01 9.95 -0.97
N PHE A 39 37.68 9.31 -0.01
CA PHE A 39 37.30 8.00 0.55
C PHE A 39 36.27 8.12 1.68
N GLY A 40 35.74 9.32 1.98
CA GLY A 40 34.67 9.52 2.95
C GLY A 40 35.14 9.75 4.39
N VAL A 41 36.39 10.12 4.61
CA VAL A 41 36.89 10.49 5.93
C VAL A 41 36.16 11.75 6.42
N SER A 42 35.64 11.73 7.63
CA SER A 42 34.91 12.83 8.23
C SER A 42 35.82 13.97 8.68
N ASP A 43 37.07 13.66 9.08
CA ASP A 43 38.08 14.65 9.46
C ASP A 43 39.49 14.06 9.24
N TYR A 44 40.47 14.97 9.09
CA TYR A 44 41.88 14.65 8.93
C TYR A 44 42.72 15.46 9.92
N ILE A 45 43.62 14.80 10.67
CA ILE A 45 44.47 15.42 11.68
C ILE A 45 45.94 15.12 11.37
N SER A 46 46.75 16.18 11.12
CA SER A 46 48.18 16.07 10.90
C SER A 46 48.96 15.92 12.19
N ARG A 47 50.06 15.18 12.16
CA ARG A 47 51.04 15.09 13.26
C ARG A 47 52.19 16.09 12.99
N PRO A 48 52.74 16.76 14.06
CA PRO A 48 52.36 16.71 15.48
C PRO A 48 51.05 17.42 15.74
N PHE A 49 50.23 16.95 16.69
CA PHE A 49 48.95 17.54 17.06
C PHE A 49 48.87 17.94 18.53
N ASP A 50 48.06 18.94 18.84
CA ASP A 50 47.63 19.27 20.19
C ASP A 50 46.51 18.35 20.65
N SER A 51 46.70 17.68 21.81
CA SER A 51 45.73 16.71 22.33
C SER A 51 44.36 17.33 22.64
N LYS A 52 44.30 18.61 23.03
CA LYS A 52 43.05 19.34 23.30
C LYS A 52 42.29 19.60 22.01
N VAL A 53 43.01 19.92 20.93
CA VAL A 53 42.41 20.13 19.61
C VAL A 53 41.86 18.82 19.06
N VAL A 54 42.60 17.72 19.16
CA VAL A 54 42.13 16.38 18.75
C VAL A 54 40.90 15.99 19.55
N TYR A 55 40.91 16.13 20.87
CA TYR A 55 39.76 15.88 21.73
C TYR A 55 38.52 16.65 21.26
N GLN A 56 38.67 17.92 20.98
CA GLN A 56 37.55 18.76 20.57
C GLN A 56 37.00 18.39 19.20
N ARG A 57 37.86 18.01 18.24
CA ARG A 57 37.44 17.52 16.90
C ARG A 57 36.68 16.21 16.98
N VAL A 58 37.24 15.25 17.73
CA VAL A 58 36.55 13.94 17.96
C VAL A 58 35.21 14.15 18.64
N PHE A 59 35.17 15.00 19.70
CA PHE A 59 33.95 15.29 20.41
C PHE A 59 32.88 15.93 19.51
N ASN A 60 33.28 16.90 18.67
CA ASN A 60 32.36 17.57 17.73
C ASN A 60 31.84 16.57 16.66
N THR A 61 32.70 15.72 16.15
CA THR A 61 32.32 14.70 15.18
C THR A 61 31.30 13.70 15.77
N ILE A 62 31.56 13.18 16.97
CA ILE A 62 30.66 12.31 17.70
C ILE A 62 29.29 12.99 17.93
N LYS A 63 29.34 14.26 18.41
CA LYS A 63 28.14 15.05 18.71
C LYS A 63 27.28 15.28 17.44
N LEU A 64 27.91 15.64 16.33
CA LEU A 64 27.24 15.88 15.06
C LEU A 64 26.57 14.60 14.58
N TYR A 65 27.29 13.50 14.62
CA TYR A 65 26.83 12.20 14.18
C TYR A 65 25.69 11.65 15.04
N ALA A 66 25.80 11.77 16.36
CA ALA A 66 24.72 11.41 17.28
C ALA A 66 23.44 12.24 17.01
N LYS A 67 23.60 13.55 16.72
CA LYS A 67 22.46 14.39 16.33
C LYS A 67 21.83 13.96 15.02
N GLN A 68 22.64 13.62 14.02
CA GLN A 68 22.15 13.15 12.72
C GLN A 68 21.36 11.82 12.86
N ARG A 69 21.92 10.85 13.60
CA ARG A 69 21.23 9.58 13.87
C ARG A 69 19.91 9.79 14.60
N ARG A 70 19.90 10.68 15.60
CA ARG A 70 18.67 11.01 16.31
C ARG A 70 17.61 11.62 15.39
N LEU A 71 18.01 12.50 14.46
CA LEU A 71 17.08 13.09 13.49
C LEU A 71 16.51 12.03 12.54
N ILE A 72 17.36 11.12 12.04
CA ILE A 72 16.90 10.02 11.16
C ILE A 72 15.89 9.13 11.90
N SER A 73 16.18 8.74 13.15
CA SER A 73 15.24 7.97 13.98
C SER A 73 13.92 8.72 14.18
N MET A 74 13.97 10.00 14.55
CA MET A 74 12.75 10.79 14.76
C MET A 74 11.91 10.93 13.50
N VAL A 75 12.54 11.10 12.32
CA VAL A 75 11.83 11.16 11.04
C VAL A 75 11.17 9.81 10.73
N SER A 76 11.90 8.70 10.93
CA SER A 76 11.36 7.35 10.74
C SER A 76 10.17 7.07 11.66
N ASP A 77 10.28 7.42 12.94
CA ASP A 77 9.21 7.25 13.92
C ASP A 77 7.97 8.09 13.55
N GLN A 78 8.17 9.36 13.14
CA GLN A 78 7.07 10.23 12.69
C GLN A 78 6.41 9.72 11.41
N MET A 79 7.18 9.18 10.46
CA MET A 79 6.61 8.59 9.25
C MET A 79 5.73 7.38 9.58
N HIS A 80 6.21 6.49 10.46
CA HIS A 80 5.46 5.33 10.90
C HIS A 80 4.18 5.70 11.64
N GLU A 81 4.25 6.69 12.55
CA GLU A 81 3.08 7.19 13.27
C GLU A 81 2.05 7.83 12.32
N LYS A 82 2.52 8.63 11.36
CA LYS A 82 1.66 9.25 10.35
C LYS A 82 0.95 8.18 9.49
N GLU A 83 1.67 7.15 9.09
CA GLU A 83 1.12 6.04 8.31
C GLU A 83 0.03 5.30 9.09
N LYS A 84 0.31 4.95 10.35
CA LYS A 84 -0.67 4.32 11.26
C LYS A 84 -1.91 5.20 11.46
N ASN A 85 -1.74 6.50 11.64
CA ASN A 85 -2.86 7.43 11.80
C ASN A 85 -3.71 7.52 10.52
N ASN A 86 -3.07 7.54 9.34
CA ASN A 86 -3.79 7.54 8.08
C ASN A 86 -4.61 6.25 7.89
N GLN A 87 -4.04 5.09 8.17
CA GLN A 87 -4.74 3.80 8.12
C GLN A 87 -5.93 3.79 9.07
N MET A 88 -5.73 4.21 10.32
CA MET A 88 -6.82 4.31 11.30
C MET A 88 -7.95 5.25 10.85
N MET A 89 -7.63 6.40 10.25
CA MET A 89 -8.64 7.32 9.73
C MET A 89 -9.46 6.71 8.58
N VAL A 90 -8.79 6.03 7.65
CA VAL A 90 -9.45 5.32 6.55
C VAL A 90 -10.37 4.23 7.10
N GLU A 91 -9.89 3.43 8.05
CA GLU A 91 -10.67 2.38 8.69
C GLU A 91 -11.91 2.95 9.42
N VAL A 92 -11.75 3.99 10.22
CA VAL A 92 -12.88 4.65 10.93
C VAL A 92 -13.93 5.19 9.95
N LEU A 93 -13.49 5.88 8.88
CA LEU A 93 -14.41 6.41 7.87
C LEU A 93 -15.18 5.28 7.18
N SER A 94 -14.49 4.20 6.86
CA SER A 94 -15.08 3.03 6.21
C SER A 94 -16.07 2.31 7.13
N GLN A 95 -15.75 2.15 8.41
CA GLN A 95 -16.68 1.58 9.40
C GLN A 95 -17.95 2.43 9.57
N ILE A 96 -17.83 3.77 9.52
CA ILE A 96 -19.01 4.65 9.53
C ILE A 96 -19.92 4.38 8.32
N MET A 97 -19.32 4.14 7.15
CA MET A 97 -20.04 3.81 5.94
C MET A 97 -20.72 2.44 6.01
N GLU A 98 -20.00 1.42 6.48
CA GLU A 98 -20.52 0.06 6.66
C GLU A 98 -21.65 0.01 7.70
N PHE A 99 -21.55 0.76 8.78
CA PHE A 99 -22.62 0.88 9.77
C PHE A 99 -23.95 1.32 9.15
N ARG A 100 -23.90 2.22 8.17
CA ARG A 100 -25.07 2.65 7.41
C ARG A 100 -25.63 1.55 6.51
N ASN A 101 -24.77 0.69 5.98
CA ASN A 101 -25.12 -0.37 5.04
C ASN A 101 -25.59 -1.66 5.73
N GLY A 102 -25.55 -1.72 7.08
CA GLY A 102 -25.84 -2.94 7.83
C GLY A 102 -24.82 -4.07 7.57
N GLU A 103 -23.66 -3.74 7.04
CA GLU A 103 -22.54 -4.69 6.85
C GLU A 103 -21.71 -4.81 8.14
N SER A 104 -20.99 -5.92 8.30
CA SER A 104 -20.10 -6.09 9.44
C SER A 104 -18.87 -5.21 9.27
N GLY A 105 -18.41 -4.52 10.33
CA GLY A 105 -17.23 -3.65 10.31
C GLY A 105 -15.92 -4.37 9.92
N LEU A 106 -15.96 -5.62 9.51
CA LEU A 106 -14.82 -6.42 9.04
C LEU A 106 -14.67 -6.38 7.52
N HIS A 107 -15.69 -5.98 6.75
CA HIS A 107 -15.64 -5.99 5.29
C HIS A 107 -14.46 -5.16 4.74
N VAL A 108 -14.30 -3.93 5.17
CA VAL A 108 -13.19 -3.07 4.72
C VAL A 108 -11.83 -3.66 5.09
N VAL A 109 -11.70 -4.24 6.28
CA VAL A 109 -10.45 -4.90 6.71
C VAL A 109 -10.14 -6.09 5.79
N HIS A 110 -11.16 -6.90 5.47
CA HIS A 110 -11.02 -8.03 4.55
C HIS A 110 -10.63 -7.57 3.14
N ILE A 111 -11.31 -6.56 2.59
CA ILE A 111 -11.00 -6.02 1.25
C ILE A 111 -9.56 -5.50 1.19
N ASN A 112 -9.11 -4.75 2.21
CA ASN A 112 -7.74 -4.26 2.29
C ASN A 112 -6.74 -5.42 2.33
N THR A 113 -6.97 -6.41 3.20
CA THR A 113 -6.10 -7.59 3.36
C THR A 113 -6.03 -8.41 2.06
N LEU A 114 -7.18 -8.70 1.45
CA LEU A 114 -7.25 -9.43 0.18
C LEU A 114 -6.51 -8.66 -0.92
N THR A 115 -6.78 -7.36 -1.07
CA THR A 115 -6.13 -6.51 -2.07
C THR A 115 -4.61 -6.55 -1.90
N ARG A 116 -4.10 -6.45 -0.68
CA ARG A 116 -2.67 -6.55 -0.37
C ARG A 116 -2.10 -7.91 -0.78
N LEU A 117 -2.73 -9.02 -0.39
CA LEU A 117 -2.28 -10.37 -0.73
C LEU A 117 -2.22 -10.60 -2.26
N PHE A 118 -3.25 -10.11 -2.98
CA PHE A 118 -3.26 -10.18 -4.45
C PHE A 118 -2.11 -9.38 -5.06
N LEU A 119 -1.87 -8.16 -4.60
CA LEU A 119 -0.83 -7.29 -5.15
C LEU A 119 0.58 -7.81 -4.85
N GLU A 120 0.83 -8.29 -3.62
CA GLU A 120 2.10 -8.90 -3.24
C GLU A 120 2.45 -10.06 -4.19
N ARG A 121 1.49 -10.94 -4.46
CA ARG A 121 1.71 -12.08 -5.34
C ARG A 121 1.76 -11.68 -6.82
N LEU A 122 0.95 -10.72 -7.24
CA LEU A 122 0.92 -10.25 -8.62
C LEU A 122 2.28 -9.66 -9.05
N VAL A 123 2.93 -8.86 -8.21
CA VAL A 123 4.25 -8.28 -8.53
C VAL A 123 5.37 -9.31 -8.54
N GLU A 124 5.22 -10.44 -7.84
CA GLU A 124 6.15 -11.57 -7.95
C GLU A 124 5.98 -12.33 -9.27
N ASN A 125 4.75 -12.39 -9.80
CA ASN A 125 4.43 -13.18 -10.99
C ASN A 125 4.68 -12.41 -12.30
N THR A 126 4.58 -11.07 -12.30
CA THR A 126 4.68 -10.28 -13.54
C THR A 126 5.06 -8.82 -13.32
N ASP A 127 5.80 -8.27 -14.28
CA ASP A 127 6.10 -6.84 -14.39
C ASP A 127 5.10 -6.08 -15.29
N ALA A 128 4.05 -6.75 -15.80
CA ALA A 128 3.14 -6.20 -16.81
C ALA A 128 2.47 -4.88 -16.38
N TYR A 129 2.26 -4.70 -15.08
CA TYR A 129 1.60 -3.51 -14.53
C TYR A 129 2.58 -2.47 -13.96
N ASN A 130 3.89 -2.75 -13.93
CA ASN A 130 4.95 -1.89 -13.39
C ASN A 130 4.62 -1.32 -11.99
N LEU A 131 4.03 -2.14 -11.11
CA LEU A 131 3.64 -1.74 -9.77
C LEU A 131 4.85 -1.66 -8.86
N THR A 132 5.02 -0.51 -8.22
CA THR A 132 6.00 -0.32 -7.14
C THR A 132 5.40 -0.74 -5.79
N PRO A 133 6.21 -1.00 -4.75
CA PRO A 133 5.69 -1.22 -3.39
C PRO A 133 4.77 -0.09 -2.91
N ASP A 134 5.08 1.16 -3.25
CA ASP A 134 4.23 2.32 -2.94
C ASP A 134 2.89 2.25 -3.67
N ASP A 135 2.86 1.76 -4.91
CA ASP A 135 1.61 1.53 -5.65
C ASP A 135 0.75 0.48 -4.96
N CYS A 136 1.34 -0.64 -4.57
CA CYS A 136 0.64 -1.71 -3.87
C CYS A 136 0.04 -1.21 -2.54
N TYR A 137 0.80 -0.43 -1.78
CA TYR A 137 0.32 0.21 -0.55
C TYR A 137 -0.86 1.16 -0.81
N LEU A 138 -0.73 2.05 -1.81
CA LEU A 138 -1.78 3.00 -2.16
C LEU A 138 -3.05 2.30 -2.66
N ILE A 139 -2.94 1.25 -3.47
CA ILE A 139 -4.08 0.48 -3.96
C ILE A 139 -4.79 -0.23 -2.81
N SER A 140 -4.03 -0.89 -1.91
CA SER A 140 -4.61 -1.55 -0.73
C SER A 140 -5.36 -0.55 0.15
N THR A 141 -4.76 0.63 0.43
CA THR A 141 -5.40 1.66 1.23
C THR A 141 -6.64 2.23 0.53
N ALA A 142 -6.55 2.47 -0.78
CA ALA A 142 -7.65 3.02 -1.58
C ALA A 142 -8.83 2.05 -1.73
N SER A 143 -8.61 0.74 -1.58
CA SER A 143 -9.67 -0.28 -1.67
C SER A 143 -10.80 -0.03 -0.67
N ALA A 144 -10.48 0.57 0.48
CA ALA A 144 -11.47 0.95 1.50
C ALA A 144 -12.54 1.93 1.00
N PHE A 145 -12.29 2.65 -0.09
CA PHE A 145 -13.22 3.64 -0.64
C PHE A 145 -14.13 3.09 -1.75
N HIS A 146 -14.01 1.81 -2.15
CA HIS A 146 -14.75 1.27 -3.30
C HIS A 146 -16.25 1.58 -3.24
N ASP A 147 -16.84 1.48 -2.07
CA ASP A 147 -18.26 1.62 -1.80
C ASP A 147 -18.68 2.98 -1.20
N ILE A 148 -17.78 3.99 -1.16
CA ILE A 148 -18.09 5.29 -0.55
C ILE A 148 -19.32 5.96 -1.14
N GLY A 149 -19.63 5.68 -2.40
CA GLY A 149 -20.81 6.23 -3.09
C GLY A 149 -22.15 5.69 -2.58
N LYS A 150 -22.17 4.58 -1.84
CA LYS A 150 -23.39 4.07 -1.18
C LYS A 150 -24.03 5.10 -0.24
N VAL A 151 -23.24 6.10 0.21
CA VAL A 151 -23.78 7.23 0.98
C VAL A 151 -24.88 7.99 0.25
N GLY A 152 -24.86 8.02 -1.08
CA GLY A 152 -25.85 8.69 -1.92
C GLY A 152 -27.05 7.83 -2.30
N ILE A 153 -27.08 6.56 -1.92
CA ILE A 153 -28.18 5.65 -2.23
C ILE A 153 -29.25 5.76 -1.14
N ASP A 154 -30.53 5.77 -1.56
CA ASP A 154 -31.67 5.79 -0.64
C ASP A 154 -31.66 4.56 0.28
N GLU A 155 -31.91 4.80 1.57
CA GLU A 155 -31.87 3.76 2.60
C GLU A 155 -32.89 2.63 2.34
N SER A 156 -34.03 2.94 1.74
CA SER A 156 -35.04 1.95 1.39
C SER A 156 -34.58 0.97 0.31
N ILE A 157 -33.64 1.37 -0.53
CA ILE A 157 -32.99 0.52 -1.55
C ILE A 157 -31.78 -0.19 -0.93
N LEU A 158 -30.94 0.59 -0.24
CA LEU A 158 -29.68 0.09 0.34
C LEU A 158 -29.90 -1.04 1.36
N ASN A 159 -30.87 -0.85 2.27
CA ASN A 159 -31.19 -1.79 3.35
C ASN A 159 -32.47 -2.58 3.08
N LYS A 160 -32.88 -2.72 1.81
CA LYS A 160 -34.12 -3.43 1.47
C LYS A 160 -34.07 -4.89 1.91
N PRO A 161 -35.05 -5.35 2.72
CA PRO A 161 -35.15 -6.75 3.08
C PRO A 161 -35.62 -7.61 1.89
N GLY A 162 -34.69 -8.10 1.06
CA GLY A 162 -34.98 -8.96 -0.07
C GLY A 162 -34.25 -8.54 -1.36
N LYS A 163 -34.64 -9.18 -2.47
CA LYS A 163 -34.04 -8.87 -3.79
C LYS A 163 -34.49 -7.49 -4.27
N LEU A 164 -33.56 -6.75 -4.85
CA LEU A 164 -33.85 -5.49 -5.56
C LEU A 164 -34.66 -5.77 -6.83
N THR A 165 -35.59 -4.86 -7.17
CA THR A 165 -36.19 -4.85 -8.52
C THR A 165 -35.14 -4.43 -9.55
N LYS A 166 -35.46 -4.48 -10.82
CA LYS A 166 -34.53 -4.04 -11.88
C LYS A 166 -34.22 -2.54 -11.74
N GLU A 167 -35.23 -1.75 -11.49
CA GLU A 167 -35.12 -0.30 -11.32
C GLU A 167 -34.27 0.05 -10.08
N GLU A 168 -34.53 -0.61 -8.95
CA GLU A 168 -33.74 -0.44 -7.73
C GLU A 168 -32.28 -0.87 -7.91
N PHE A 169 -32.06 -1.93 -8.70
CA PHE A 169 -30.69 -2.37 -9.01
C PHE A 169 -29.96 -1.37 -9.92
N GLU A 170 -30.65 -0.73 -10.88
CA GLU A 170 -30.07 0.37 -11.66
C GLU A 170 -29.69 1.54 -10.75
N THR A 171 -30.56 1.92 -9.80
CA THR A 171 -30.24 2.95 -8.80
C THR A 171 -29.05 2.51 -7.90
N MET A 172 -29.00 1.25 -7.48
CA MET A 172 -27.88 0.74 -6.68
C MET A 172 -26.54 0.87 -7.43
N LYS A 173 -26.52 0.63 -8.75
CA LYS A 173 -25.30 0.79 -9.57
C LYS A 173 -24.74 2.22 -9.57
N GLU A 174 -25.57 3.21 -9.31
CA GLU A 174 -25.15 4.62 -9.27
C GLU A 174 -24.10 4.90 -8.17
N HIS A 175 -23.96 4.02 -7.14
CA HIS A 175 -22.94 4.24 -6.11
C HIS A 175 -21.52 4.35 -6.71
N THR A 176 -21.23 3.65 -7.80
CA THR A 176 -19.93 3.72 -8.48
C THR A 176 -19.67 5.13 -9.05
N LEU A 177 -20.67 5.73 -9.67
CA LEU A 177 -20.60 7.08 -10.22
C LEU A 177 -20.62 8.16 -9.13
N ILE A 178 -21.43 7.95 -8.09
CA ILE A 178 -21.52 8.86 -6.94
C ILE A 178 -20.16 8.90 -6.22
N GLY A 179 -19.57 7.74 -5.90
CA GLY A 179 -18.27 7.65 -5.25
C GLY A 179 -17.17 8.31 -6.07
N ALA A 180 -17.09 8.00 -7.36
CA ALA A 180 -16.16 8.64 -8.28
C ALA A 180 -16.32 10.16 -8.31
N SER A 181 -17.59 10.66 -8.39
CA SER A 181 -17.90 12.09 -8.37
C SER A 181 -17.51 12.77 -7.06
N MET A 182 -17.64 12.07 -5.92
CA MET A 182 -17.22 12.63 -4.62
C MET A 182 -15.70 12.86 -4.60
N LEU A 183 -14.93 11.92 -5.11
CA LEU A 183 -13.46 12.03 -5.18
C LEU A 183 -13.00 13.09 -6.18
N ASP A 184 -13.66 13.19 -7.33
CA ASP A 184 -13.36 14.22 -8.35
C ASP A 184 -13.59 15.65 -7.85
N LYS A 185 -14.52 15.85 -6.92
CA LYS A 185 -14.79 17.15 -6.27
C LYS A 185 -13.73 17.60 -5.26
N LEU A 186 -12.75 16.75 -4.94
CA LEU A 186 -11.64 17.10 -4.06
C LEU A 186 -10.58 17.89 -4.83
N GLU A 187 -10.91 19.11 -5.30
CA GLU A 187 -10.10 19.92 -6.21
C GLU A 187 -8.62 20.08 -5.79
N HIS A 188 -8.36 20.23 -4.48
CA HIS A 188 -7.00 20.38 -3.94
C HIS A 188 -6.18 19.09 -3.96
N TYR A 189 -6.82 17.92 -4.08
CA TYR A 189 -6.19 16.60 -3.97
C TYR A 189 -6.38 15.73 -5.21
N LYS A 190 -7.08 16.21 -6.24
CA LYS A 190 -7.39 15.41 -7.44
C LYS A 190 -6.16 14.91 -8.18
N ASP A 191 -5.01 15.59 -8.04
CA ASP A 191 -3.76 15.21 -8.65
C ASP A 191 -2.96 14.20 -7.81
N GLU A 192 -3.33 14.02 -6.54
CA GLU A 192 -2.72 13.03 -5.67
C GLU A 192 -2.98 11.61 -6.17
N LYS A 193 -1.91 10.80 -6.20
CA LYS A 193 -1.95 9.43 -6.71
C LYS A 193 -3.01 8.58 -6.00
N MET A 194 -3.14 8.74 -4.68
CA MET A 194 -4.13 8.05 -3.86
C MET A 194 -5.57 8.35 -4.33
N ILE A 195 -5.89 9.61 -4.62
CA ILE A 195 -7.24 10.01 -5.06
C ILE A 195 -7.54 9.47 -6.46
N LYS A 196 -6.55 9.48 -7.37
CA LYS A 196 -6.70 8.89 -8.70
C LYS A 196 -6.98 7.39 -8.64
N ILE A 197 -6.26 6.67 -7.78
CA ILE A 197 -6.49 5.23 -7.56
C ILE A 197 -7.87 4.99 -6.93
N ALA A 198 -8.23 5.72 -5.88
CA ALA A 198 -9.53 5.62 -5.24
C ALA A 198 -10.67 5.89 -6.23
N TYR A 199 -10.55 6.91 -7.09
CA TYR A 199 -11.50 7.18 -8.17
C TYR A 199 -11.66 5.98 -9.11
N GLN A 200 -10.54 5.39 -9.56
CA GLN A 200 -10.57 4.22 -10.44
C GLN A 200 -11.28 3.03 -9.78
N ILE A 201 -10.97 2.78 -8.51
CA ILE A 201 -11.59 1.70 -7.73
C ILE A 201 -13.09 1.97 -7.57
N CYS A 202 -13.50 3.14 -7.06
CA CYS A 202 -14.91 3.49 -6.89
C CYS A 202 -15.71 3.32 -8.18
N ARG A 203 -15.17 3.80 -9.30
CA ARG A 203 -15.89 3.81 -10.57
C ARG A 203 -15.98 2.44 -11.19
N TRP A 204 -14.91 1.61 -11.11
CA TRP A 204 -14.76 0.45 -11.98
C TRP A 204 -14.62 -0.90 -11.27
N HIS A 205 -14.77 -0.99 -9.95
CA HIS A 205 -14.68 -2.27 -9.24
C HIS A 205 -15.81 -3.26 -9.60
N HIS A 206 -16.88 -2.79 -10.21
CA HIS A 206 -17.96 -3.62 -10.76
C HIS A 206 -17.89 -3.83 -12.28
N GLU A 207 -16.82 -3.36 -12.92
CA GLU A 207 -16.54 -3.76 -14.30
C GLU A 207 -16.15 -5.24 -14.35
N ARG A 208 -16.43 -5.87 -15.47
CA ARG A 208 -16.16 -7.28 -15.70
C ARG A 208 -15.22 -7.45 -16.88
N TYR A 209 -14.27 -8.35 -16.76
CA TYR A 209 -13.26 -8.57 -17.80
C TYR A 209 -13.88 -8.88 -19.18
N ASP A 210 -15.11 -9.43 -19.22
CA ASP A 210 -15.90 -9.72 -20.42
C ASP A 210 -16.72 -8.52 -20.96
N GLY A 211 -16.60 -7.33 -20.33
CA GLY A 211 -17.31 -6.11 -20.74
C GLY A 211 -18.79 -6.07 -20.35
N LYS A 212 -19.27 -7.03 -19.55
CA LYS A 212 -20.67 -7.05 -19.08
C LYS A 212 -20.84 -6.39 -17.71
N GLY A 213 -19.83 -5.67 -17.25
CA GLY A 213 -19.84 -4.91 -16.02
C GLY A 213 -20.52 -3.54 -16.14
N TYR A 214 -20.36 -2.73 -15.14
CA TYR A 214 -20.84 -1.35 -15.08
C TYR A 214 -19.86 -0.46 -14.33
N PRO A 215 -19.88 0.88 -14.51
CA PRO A 215 -20.86 1.68 -15.24
C PRO A 215 -20.55 1.87 -16.74
N ASP A 216 -19.31 1.68 -17.18
CA ASP A 216 -18.83 2.09 -18.52
C ASP A 216 -18.71 0.91 -19.50
N GLY A 217 -18.80 -0.36 -19.03
CA GLY A 217 -18.68 -1.55 -19.85
C GLY A 217 -17.27 -1.77 -20.40
N LEU A 218 -16.25 -1.46 -19.59
CA LEU A 218 -14.84 -1.64 -19.95
C LEU A 218 -14.50 -3.12 -20.15
N ILE A 219 -13.60 -3.42 -21.08
CA ILE A 219 -13.23 -4.79 -21.45
C ILE A 219 -11.73 -5.03 -21.18
N GLY A 220 -11.42 -6.15 -20.54
CA GLY A 220 -10.04 -6.60 -20.37
C GLY A 220 -9.19 -5.57 -19.65
N GLU A 221 -8.03 -5.25 -20.23
CA GLU A 221 -7.05 -4.33 -19.66
C GLU A 221 -7.45 -2.84 -19.75
N GLN A 222 -8.61 -2.51 -20.30
CA GLN A 222 -9.18 -1.17 -20.16
C GLN A 222 -9.58 -0.87 -18.72
N ILE A 223 -9.86 -1.92 -17.93
CA ILE A 223 -10.15 -1.82 -16.50
C ILE A 223 -8.81 -1.63 -15.76
N PRO A 224 -8.62 -0.54 -15.00
CA PRO A 224 -7.40 -0.36 -14.21
C PRO A 224 -7.14 -1.55 -13.27
N ILE A 225 -5.90 -2.00 -13.15
CA ILE A 225 -5.55 -3.16 -12.32
C ILE A 225 -6.01 -3.03 -10.87
N ALA A 226 -5.98 -1.81 -10.32
CA ALA A 226 -6.49 -1.53 -8.98
C ALA A 226 -7.98 -1.91 -8.84
N ALA A 227 -8.80 -1.57 -9.83
CA ALA A 227 -10.22 -1.93 -9.84
C ALA A 227 -10.43 -3.42 -10.07
N GLN A 228 -9.62 -4.06 -10.93
CA GLN A 228 -9.69 -5.50 -11.18
C GLN A 228 -9.39 -6.32 -9.91
N VAL A 229 -8.35 -5.95 -9.15
CA VAL A 229 -7.97 -6.62 -7.89
C VAL A 229 -9.07 -6.46 -6.84
N VAL A 230 -9.56 -5.22 -6.64
CA VAL A 230 -10.63 -4.95 -5.67
C VAL A 230 -11.92 -5.68 -6.05
N SER A 231 -12.25 -5.78 -7.34
CA SER A 231 -13.42 -6.55 -7.82
C SER A 231 -13.38 -8.02 -7.37
N VAL A 232 -12.23 -8.69 -7.48
CA VAL A 232 -12.09 -10.09 -7.03
C VAL A 232 -12.19 -10.16 -5.50
N ALA A 233 -11.55 -9.22 -4.80
CA ALA A 233 -11.56 -9.16 -3.34
C ALA A 233 -12.99 -8.97 -2.80
N ASP A 234 -13.76 -8.02 -3.37
CA ASP A 234 -15.15 -7.75 -2.98
C ASP A 234 -16.05 -8.95 -3.23
N VAL A 235 -15.96 -9.58 -4.40
CA VAL A 235 -16.73 -10.78 -4.71
C VAL A 235 -16.39 -11.92 -3.75
N TYR A 236 -15.11 -12.13 -3.46
CA TYR A 236 -14.71 -13.18 -2.52
C TYR A 236 -15.29 -12.92 -1.12
N ASP A 237 -15.10 -11.70 -0.57
CA ASP A 237 -15.64 -11.35 0.74
C ASP A 237 -17.17 -11.43 0.78
N ALA A 238 -17.86 -10.97 -0.27
CA ALA A 238 -19.31 -11.09 -0.37
C ALA A 238 -19.83 -12.55 -0.37
N LEU A 239 -19.00 -13.50 -0.76
CA LEU A 239 -19.34 -14.92 -0.70
C LEU A 239 -19.15 -15.52 0.69
N VAL A 240 -18.07 -15.17 1.38
CA VAL A 240 -17.66 -15.78 2.65
C VAL A 240 -18.19 -15.04 3.89
N SER A 241 -18.68 -13.81 3.71
CA SER A 241 -19.29 -13.02 4.80
C SER A 241 -20.79 -13.30 4.90
N LYS A 242 -21.27 -13.42 6.15
CA LYS A 242 -22.71 -13.57 6.43
C LYS A 242 -23.41 -12.24 6.15
N ARG A 243 -24.48 -12.28 5.35
CA ARG A 243 -25.33 -11.12 5.09
C ARG A 243 -26.74 -11.37 5.57
N VAL A 244 -27.52 -10.32 5.79
CA VAL A 244 -28.91 -10.40 6.32
C VAL A 244 -29.79 -11.42 5.57
N TYR A 245 -29.48 -11.71 4.31
CA TYR A 245 -30.29 -12.58 3.42
C TYR A 245 -29.57 -13.84 2.94
N LYS A 246 -28.34 -14.10 3.42
CA LYS A 246 -27.51 -15.19 2.89
C LYS A 246 -26.54 -15.69 3.94
N ASP A 247 -26.56 -16.98 4.18
CA ASP A 247 -25.49 -17.64 4.94
C ASP A 247 -24.16 -17.56 4.19
N ALA A 248 -23.06 -17.49 4.93
CA ALA A 248 -21.72 -17.50 4.37
C ALA A 248 -21.43 -18.84 3.67
N TYR A 249 -20.82 -18.78 2.49
CA TYR A 249 -20.24 -19.96 1.88
C TYR A 249 -18.91 -20.32 2.53
N SER A 250 -18.53 -21.60 2.50
CA SER A 250 -17.18 -21.98 2.89
C SER A 250 -16.15 -21.41 1.92
N HIS A 251 -14.89 -21.28 2.37
CA HIS A 251 -13.76 -20.88 1.53
C HIS A 251 -13.73 -21.70 0.22
N GLU A 252 -13.83 -23.04 0.33
CA GLU A 252 -13.76 -23.96 -0.79
C GLU A 252 -14.91 -23.75 -1.78
N GLN A 253 -16.09 -23.44 -1.27
CA GLN A 253 -17.26 -23.14 -2.11
C GLN A 253 -17.08 -21.80 -2.84
N ALA A 254 -16.63 -20.75 -2.13
CA ALA A 254 -16.39 -19.44 -2.71
C ALA A 254 -15.32 -19.51 -3.82
N MET A 255 -14.19 -20.17 -3.55
CA MET A 255 -13.13 -20.42 -4.54
C MET A 255 -13.68 -21.11 -5.79
N LYS A 256 -14.45 -22.17 -5.61
CA LYS A 256 -15.04 -22.91 -6.72
C LYS A 256 -15.98 -22.05 -7.57
N MET A 257 -16.84 -21.23 -6.93
CA MET A 257 -17.78 -20.35 -7.63
C MET A 257 -17.06 -19.29 -8.47
N ILE A 258 -16.01 -18.67 -7.89
CA ILE A 258 -15.22 -17.64 -8.60
C ILE A 258 -14.50 -18.27 -9.79
N LEU A 259 -13.79 -19.37 -9.59
CA LEU A 259 -13.02 -20.05 -10.64
C LEU A 259 -13.90 -20.63 -11.76
N ASN A 260 -15.14 -21.03 -11.46
CA ASN A 260 -16.11 -21.47 -12.46
C ASN A 260 -16.78 -20.30 -13.21
N GLY A 261 -16.49 -19.05 -12.87
CA GLY A 261 -17.10 -17.88 -13.50
C GLY A 261 -18.56 -17.61 -13.10
N GLU A 262 -19.05 -18.23 -12.01
CA GLU A 262 -20.44 -18.04 -11.54
C GLU A 262 -20.68 -16.63 -11.03
N CYS A 263 -19.60 -15.94 -10.58
CA CYS A 263 -19.65 -14.60 -10.03
C CYS A 263 -19.27 -13.50 -11.03
N GLY A 264 -18.91 -13.87 -12.26
CA GLY A 264 -18.47 -12.94 -13.28
C GLY A 264 -17.20 -13.42 -13.98
N ALA A 265 -16.75 -12.64 -14.96
CA ALA A 265 -15.48 -12.86 -15.64
C ALA A 265 -14.42 -11.93 -15.05
N PHE A 266 -13.32 -12.49 -14.62
CA PHE A 266 -12.17 -11.79 -14.06
C PHE A 266 -10.93 -11.96 -14.95
N ASN A 267 -9.91 -11.15 -14.72
CA ASN A 267 -8.62 -11.29 -15.38
C ASN A 267 -8.04 -12.71 -15.11
N PRO A 268 -7.67 -13.47 -16.14
CA PRO A 268 -7.12 -14.81 -15.97
C PRO A 268 -5.89 -14.85 -15.05
N LEU A 269 -5.02 -13.83 -15.12
CA LEU A 269 -3.84 -13.73 -14.27
C LEU A 269 -4.23 -13.57 -12.78
N LEU A 270 -5.29 -12.81 -12.47
CA LEU A 270 -5.80 -12.70 -11.10
C LEU A 270 -6.42 -14.02 -10.62
N MET A 271 -6.96 -14.82 -11.51
CA MET A 271 -7.46 -16.17 -11.15
C MET A 271 -6.30 -17.12 -10.81
N GLU A 272 -5.18 -17.04 -11.52
CA GLU A 272 -3.96 -17.78 -11.18
C GLU A 272 -3.44 -17.32 -9.80
N VAL A 273 -3.31 -16.01 -9.59
CA VAL A 273 -2.91 -15.44 -8.30
C VAL A 273 -3.83 -15.89 -7.16
N LEU A 274 -5.16 -15.87 -7.37
CA LEU A 274 -6.14 -16.30 -6.37
C LEU A 274 -5.89 -17.75 -5.91
N VAL A 275 -5.60 -18.66 -6.86
CA VAL A 275 -5.28 -20.07 -6.54
C VAL A 275 -4.00 -20.17 -5.73
N GLU A 276 -2.99 -19.36 -6.06
CA GLU A 276 -1.70 -19.41 -5.37
C GLU A 276 -1.75 -18.87 -3.94
N ILE A 277 -2.61 -17.87 -3.68
CA ILE A 277 -2.73 -17.25 -2.35
C ILE A 277 -3.86 -17.82 -1.48
N GLN A 278 -4.61 -18.81 -1.95
CA GLN A 278 -5.82 -19.33 -1.27
C GLN A 278 -5.57 -19.74 0.19
N ASP A 279 -4.43 -20.36 0.48
CA ASP A 279 -4.08 -20.79 1.85
C ASP A 279 -3.82 -19.59 2.76
N LYS A 280 -3.11 -18.57 2.24
CA LYS A 280 -2.88 -17.31 2.97
C LYS A 280 -4.19 -16.56 3.24
N ILE A 281 -5.10 -16.53 2.27
CA ILE A 281 -6.43 -15.95 2.46
C ILE A 281 -7.14 -16.63 3.63
N LYS A 282 -7.12 -17.96 3.70
CA LYS A 282 -7.75 -18.73 4.76
C LYS A 282 -7.16 -18.47 6.15
N GLU A 283 -5.85 -18.18 6.21
CA GLU A 283 -5.15 -17.87 7.46
C GLU A 283 -5.40 -16.43 7.94
N GLU A 284 -5.43 -15.46 7.03
CA GLU A 284 -5.49 -14.04 7.38
C GLU A 284 -6.92 -13.50 7.50
N ILE A 285 -7.88 -14.05 6.75
CA ILE A 285 -9.28 -13.63 6.82
C ILE A 285 -9.97 -14.39 7.96
N ARG A 286 -10.36 -13.65 8.99
CA ARG A 286 -11.12 -14.19 10.12
C ARG A 286 -12.61 -14.19 9.77
N TYR A 287 -13.16 -15.36 9.57
CA TYR A 287 -14.61 -15.52 9.40
C TYR A 287 -15.30 -15.40 10.77
N GLU A 288 -16.36 -14.61 10.85
CA GLU A 288 -17.28 -14.69 11.98
C GLU A 288 -17.97 -16.06 11.95
N ALA A 289 -17.80 -16.86 12.98
CA ALA A 289 -18.35 -18.20 13.13
C ALA A 289 -19.86 -18.17 13.45
#